data_0ca067d304e6eb5e3a10a1ef06a0322c
#
_entry.id   0ca067d304e6eb5e3a10a1ef06a0322c
#
_cell.length_a   1.000
_cell.length_b   1.000
_cell.length_c   1.000
_cell.angle_alpha   90.00
_cell.angle_beta   90.00
_cell.angle_gamma   90.00
#
_symmetry.space_group_name_H-M   'P 1'
#
loop_
_entity.id
_entity.type
_entity.pdbx_description
1 polymer ?
#
loop_
_entity_poly.entity_id
_entity_poly.type
_entity_poly.pdbx_seq_one_letter_code
_entity_poly.pdbx_strand_id
1 'polypeptide(L)'
;MRAVIQKTVGAKVDVVSEAGTETCGKIDGGFVVLLGVTHDDTEKDAQYIADKIAHLRVFEDEAGKLNLSLRDVGGAVLLVSQFTLY
;
A
#
# COMPACT_ATOMS: atom_id res chain seq x y z
N MET A 1 -0.98 10.95 -10.39
CA MET A 1 -0.87 10.12 -9.17
C MET A 1 0.24 9.11 -9.33
N ARG A 2 1.07 8.97 -8.34
CA ARG A 2 2.17 8.01 -8.33
C ARG A 2 2.09 7.15 -7.09
N ALA A 3 2.41 5.87 -7.22
CA ALA A 3 2.42 4.95 -6.10
C ALA A 3 3.71 4.12 -6.11
N VAL A 4 4.31 3.98 -4.96
CA VAL A 4 5.40 3.03 -4.72
C VAL A 4 4.84 1.94 -3.82
N ILE A 5 4.90 0.70 -4.28
CA ILE A 5 4.27 -0.43 -3.62
C ILE A 5 5.35 -1.36 -3.10
N GLN A 6 5.29 -1.67 -1.81
CA GLN A 6 6.20 -2.57 -1.16
C GLN A 6 5.43 -3.71 -0.51
N LYS A 7 5.74 -4.95 -0.91
CA LYS A 7 5.18 -6.14 -0.27
C LYS A 7 5.80 -6.32 1.12
N THR A 8 4.97 -6.61 2.12
CA THR A 8 5.44 -6.76 3.49
C THR A 8 4.71 -7.89 4.23
N VAL A 9 5.37 -8.45 5.23
CA VAL A 9 4.77 -9.42 6.17
C VAL A 9 4.25 -8.74 7.42
N GLY A 10 4.51 -7.45 7.57
CA GLY A 10 4.01 -6.61 8.64
C GLY A 10 4.55 -5.20 8.54
N ALA A 11 3.73 -4.21 8.83
CA ALA A 11 4.13 -2.80 8.79
C ALA A 11 3.25 -1.97 9.71
N LYS A 12 3.80 -0.85 10.18
CA LYS A 12 3.04 0.13 10.96
C LYS A 12 3.52 1.54 10.68
N VAL A 13 2.67 2.50 10.96
CA VAL A 13 3.00 3.92 10.96
C VAL A 13 2.79 4.46 12.36
N ASP A 14 3.85 5.02 12.93
CA ASP A 14 3.84 5.63 14.24
C ASP A 14 3.97 7.15 14.10
N VAL A 15 3.28 7.89 14.95
CA VAL A 15 3.50 9.32 15.15
C VAL A 15 4.31 9.51 16.42
N VAL A 16 5.47 10.13 16.30
CA VAL A 16 6.35 10.43 17.41
C VAL A 16 6.18 11.91 17.77
N SER A 17 5.86 12.18 19.03
CA SER A 17 5.69 13.54 19.55
C SER A 17 6.30 13.66 20.93
N GLU A 18 6.29 14.86 21.52
CA GLU A 18 6.74 15.06 22.89
C GLU A 18 5.93 14.25 23.92
N ALA A 19 4.68 13.93 23.58
CA ALA A 19 3.81 13.11 24.42
C ALA A 19 4.10 11.60 24.34
N GLY A 20 4.99 11.19 23.40
CA GLY A 20 5.33 9.79 23.18
C GLY A 20 5.08 9.34 21.75
N THR A 21 4.96 8.04 21.56
CA THR A 21 4.75 7.41 20.25
C THR A 21 3.35 6.81 20.18
N GLU A 22 2.64 7.07 19.12
CA GLU A 22 1.31 6.53 18.87
C GLU A 22 1.27 5.85 17.50
N THR A 23 0.74 4.61 17.45
CA THR A 23 0.57 3.88 16.20
C THR A 23 -0.72 4.34 15.51
N CYS A 24 -0.58 4.94 14.31
CA CYS A 24 -1.69 5.43 13.51
C CYS A 24 -2.26 4.40 12.56
N GLY A 25 -1.47 3.42 12.15
CA GLY A 25 -1.90 2.35 11.27
C GLY A 25 -0.98 1.15 11.37
N LYS A 26 -1.55 -0.05 11.22
CA LYS A 26 -0.82 -1.31 11.30
C LYS A 26 -1.47 -2.35 10.41
N ILE A 27 -0.64 -3.14 9.71
CA ILE A 27 -1.09 -4.32 8.95
C ILE A 27 -0.20 -5.51 9.27
N ASP A 28 -0.75 -6.72 9.17
CA ASP A 28 -0.01 -7.96 9.39
C ASP A 28 0.65 -8.49 8.13
N GLY A 29 0.10 -8.17 6.97
CA GLY A 29 0.69 -8.54 5.69
C GLY A 29 -0.07 -7.93 4.53
N GLY A 30 0.62 -7.71 3.42
CA GLY A 30 0.07 -7.09 2.23
C GLY A 30 1.02 -6.07 1.64
N PHE A 31 0.55 -4.84 1.43
CA PHE A 31 1.35 -3.76 0.84
C PHE A 31 1.47 -2.55 1.75
N VAL A 32 2.67 -1.98 1.77
CA VAL A 32 2.86 -0.57 2.12
C VAL A 32 2.83 0.20 0.80
N VAL A 33 1.96 1.20 0.68
CA VAL A 33 1.83 2.02 -0.51
C VAL A 33 2.15 3.47 -0.16
N LEU A 34 3.20 3.99 -0.76
CA LEU A 34 3.52 5.42 -0.71
C LEU A 34 2.82 6.08 -1.89
N LEU A 35 1.90 6.99 -1.61
CA LEU A 35 1.05 7.61 -2.61
C LEU A 35 1.32 9.09 -2.75
N GLY A 36 1.67 9.53 -3.97
CA GLY A 36 1.77 10.93 -4.33
C GLY A 36 0.58 11.35 -5.18
N VAL A 37 -0.01 12.48 -4.85
CA VAL A 37 -1.17 13.04 -5.55
C VAL A 37 -0.84 14.45 -6.04
N THR A 38 -1.24 14.78 -7.27
CA THR A 38 -1.10 16.13 -7.82
C THR A 38 -2.47 16.79 -7.99
N HIS A 39 -2.45 18.12 -8.26
CA HIS A 39 -3.68 18.89 -8.45
C HIS A 39 -4.52 18.42 -9.65
N ASP A 40 -3.90 17.80 -10.64
CA ASP A 40 -4.59 17.33 -11.85
C ASP A 40 -5.22 15.94 -11.68
N ASP A 41 -4.97 15.29 -10.57
CA ASP A 41 -5.51 13.95 -10.31
C ASP A 41 -7.01 14.00 -10.02
N THR A 42 -7.72 13.00 -10.54
CA THR A 42 -9.16 12.84 -10.40
C THR A 42 -9.49 11.50 -9.74
N GLU A 43 -10.79 11.28 -9.47
CA GLU A 43 -11.27 9.98 -8.98
C GLU A 43 -10.95 8.83 -9.94
N LYS A 44 -10.87 9.10 -11.24
CA LYS A 44 -10.48 8.09 -12.23
C LYS A 44 -9.05 7.62 -12.03
N ASP A 45 -8.16 8.53 -11.70
CA ASP A 45 -6.75 8.18 -11.40
C ASP A 45 -6.67 7.34 -10.14
N ALA A 46 -7.41 7.71 -9.10
CA ALA A 46 -7.48 6.95 -7.85
C ALA A 46 -8.03 5.54 -8.09
N GLN A 47 -9.11 5.42 -8.87
CA GLN A 47 -9.72 4.13 -9.21
C GLN A 47 -8.75 3.25 -10.00
N TYR A 48 -8.04 3.83 -10.96
CA TYR A 48 -7.03 3.12 -11.75
C TYR A 48 -5.93 2.54 -10.85
N ILE A 49 -5.37 3.35 -9.97
CA ILE A 49 -4.30 2.92 -9.04
C ILE A 49 -4.83 1.85 -8.08
N ALA A 50 -6.02 2.04 -7.52
CA ALA A 50 -6.62 1.08 -6.60
C ALA A 50 -6.85 -0.28 -7.26
N ASP A 51 -7.36 -0.30 -8.49
CA ASP A 51 -7.59 -1.53 -9.25
C ASP A 51 -6.26 -2.23 -9.55
N LYS A 52 -5.23 -1.49 -9.93
CA LYS A 52 -3.90 -2.06 -10.18
C LYS A 52 -3.31 -2.69 -8.93
N ILE A 53 -3.38 -2.00 -7.80
CA ILE A 53 -2.86 -2.50 -6.52
C ILE A 53 -3.58 -3.78 -6.11
N ALA A 54 -4.91 -3.80 -6.20
CA ALA A 54 -5.72 -4.95 -5.81
C ALA A 54 -5.45 -6.21 -6.65
N HIS A 55 -5.03 -6.03 -7.91
CA HIS A 55 -4.87 -7.11 -8.88
C HIS A 55 -3.42 -7.46 -9.23
N LEU A 56 -2.44 -6.80 -8.62
CA LEU A 56 -1.03 -7.17 -8.81
C LEU A 56 -0.81 -8.60 -8.29
N ARG A 57 -0.26 -9.46 -9.14
CA ARG A 57 -0.06 -10.89 -8.85
C ARG A 57 1.36 -11.12 -8.36
N VAL A 58 1.67 -10.60 -7.18
CA VAL A 58 3.02 -10.60 -6.59
C VAL A 58 3.15 -11.45 -5.34
N PHE A 59 2.10 -12.20 -4.98
CA PHE A 59 2.14 -13.16 -3.89
C PHE A 59 2.33 -14.57 -4.45
N GLU A 60 3.14 -15.35 -3.76
CA GLU A 60 3.45 -16.71 -4.18
C GLU A 60 2.26 -17.64 -3.99
N ASP A 61 2.01 -18.49 -5.01
CA ASP A 61 1.04 -19.58 -4.91
C ASP A 61 1.71 -20.82 -4.30
N GLU A 62 0.98 -21.93 -4.24
CA GLU A 62 1.48 -23.18 -3.68
C GLU A 62 2.70 -23.74 -4.44
N ALA A 63 2.86 -23.37 -5.70
CA ALA A 63 4.00 -23.76 -6.52
C ALA A 63 5.21 -22.82 -6.39
N GLY A 64 5.12 -21.78 -5.55
CA GLY A 64 6.16 -20.78 -5.37
C GLY A 64 6.25 -19.76 -6.50
N LYS A 65 5.24 -19.66 -7.36
CA LYS A 65 5.19 -18.68 -8.45
C LYS A 65 4.41 -17.45 -8.04
N LEU A 66 4.84 -16.28 -8.49
CA LEU A 66 4.13 -15.02 -8.28
C LEU A 66 2.84 -15.01 -9.10
N ASN A 67 1.75 -15.40 -8.50
CA ASN A 67 0.48 -15.63 -9.17
C ASN A 67 -0.75 -15.10 -8.44
N LEU A 68 -0.65 -14.85 -7.15
CA LEU A 68 -1.78 -14.42 -6.33
C LEU A 68 -1.78 -12.92 -6.12
N SER A 69 -2.97 -12.33 -6.17
CA SER A 69 -3.18 -10.91 -5.89
C SER A 69 -3.40 -10.67 -4.40
N LEU A 70 -3.43 -9.39 -4.01
CA LEU A 70 -3.76 -8.96 -2.66
C LEU A 70 -5.12 -9.53 -2.21
N ARG A 71 -6.10 -9.55 -3.10
CA ARG A 71 -7.45 -10.06 -2.82
C ARG A 71 -7.45 -11.56 -2.60
N ASP A 72 -6.64 -12.29 -3.37
CA ASP A 72 -6.54 -13.75 -3.26
C ASP A 72 -5.98 -14.18 -1.90
N VAL A 73 -5.01 -13.44 -1.38
CA VAL A 73 -4.37 -13.76 -0.09
C VAL A 73 -5.04 -13.10 1.11
N GLY A 74 -6.05 -12.27 0.88
CA GLY A 74 -6.71 -11.55 1.96
C GLY A 74 -5.81 -10.54 2.67
N GLY A 75 -4.85 -9.97 1.94
CA GLY A 75 -3.91 -9.01 2.49
C GLY A 75 -4.52 -7.62 2.71
N ALA A 76 -3.78 -6.77 3.40
CA ALA A 76 -4.15 -5.40 3.71
C ALA A 76 -3.24 -4.39 3.03
N VAL A 77 -3.67 -3.13 3.01
CA VAL A 77 -2.87 -2.02 2.48
C VAL A 77 -2.68 -0.99 3.58
N LEU A 78 -1.42 -0.62 3.81
CA LEU A 78 -1.06 0.53 4.64
C LEU A 78 -0.71 1.67 3.70
N LEU A 79 -1.59 2.67 3.62
CA LEU A 79 -1.46 3.78 2.71
C LEU A 79 -0.81 4.97 3.40
N VAL A 80 0.29 5.47 2.82
CA VAL A 80 1.02 6.61 3.37
C VAL A 80 1.13 7.68 2.29
N SER A 81 0.67 8.89 2.58
CA SER A 81 0.85 10.03 1.70
C SER A 81 2.31 10.43 1.63
N GLN A 82 2.82 10.64 0.41
CA GLN A 82 4.22 10.99 0.18
C GLN A 82 4.32 12.06 -0.91
N PHE A 83 4.38 13.31 -0.50
CA PHE A 83 4.42 14.44 -1.43
C PHE A 83 5.73 14.51 -2.23
N THR A 84 6.82 13.92 -1.72
CA THR A 84 8.13 13.92 -2.39
C THR A 84 8.23 12.99 -3.59
N LEU A 85 7.17 12.23 -3.91
CA LEU A 85 7.11 11.42 -5.13
C LEU A 85 6.98 12.26 -6.42
N TYR A 86 6.73 13.53 -6.28
CA TYR A 86 6.66 14.49 -7.40
C TYR A 86 7.72 15.56 -7.32
#